data_31783e8db7a1a13ab40187b259314f97
#
_entry.id   31783e8db7a1a13ab40187b259314f97
#
_cell.length_a   1.000
_cell.length_b   1.000
_cell.length_c   1.000
_cell.angle_alpha   90.00
_cell.angle_beta   90.00
_cell.angle_gamma   90.00
#
_symmetry.space_group_name_H-M   'P 1'
#
loop_
_entity.id
_entity.type
_entity.pdbx_description
1 polymer ?
#
loop_
_entity_poly.entity_id
_entity_poly.type
_entity_poly.pdbx_seq_one_letter_code
_entity_poly.pdbx_strand_id
1 'polypeptide(L)'
;MKKITIYDLAELSGVSASAVSAILNGNWKKRRISAKLAEKVTRIAEEQGYAINRQASMLRSKKSHVIGMIIPKYDNRYFGSIAERFEEMARERGLLPIITCTRRRPELEIEAVKAMLSWQVDWVVATGATNPDKISALCQQAGVPTVNLDLPGSLSPSVISDNYGGAKALTHKILANSARRRGELAPLTFIGGRSSDHNTSERLRGFHDAHRELGLSVPQANILAPGYSKGHVEDCLQERFSSEKTLLQGIFVNSTISLEGVVRWLSQVGLTGSEQPPMGCFDWDPFVYLLGHDIDMVQQDVPAMLDAVFSIIDAGEASQQRIEIPRD
;
A
#
# COMPACT_ATOMS: atom_id res chain seq x y z
N MET A 1 6.71 -39.28 -11.73
CA MET A 1 8.04 -39.20 -11.11
C MET A 1 7.90 -39.24 -9.60
N LYS A 2 8.67 -40.09 -8.89
CA LYS A 2 8.66 -40.12 -7.41
C LYS A 2 9.38 -38.88 -6.90
N LYS A 3 8.74 -38.12 -5.97
CA LYS A 3 9.33 -36.93 -5.38
C LYS A 3 10.49 -37.32 -4.47
N ILE A 4 11.71 -36.82 -4.72
CA ILE A 4 12.91 -37.06 -3.91
C ILE A 4 12.68 -36.53 -2.48
N THR A 5 13.05 -37.34 -1.50
CA THR A 5 12.92 -37.01 -0.08
C THR A 5 14.27 -36.69 0.53
N ILE A 6 14.27 -36.14 1.76
CA ILE A 6 15.49 -35.89 2.53
C ILE A 6 16.26 -37.19 2.84
N TYR A 7 15.56 -38.30 2.92
CA TYR A 7 16.17 -39.64 3.14
C TYR A 7 16.89 -40.14 1.89
N ASP A 8 16.33 -39.91 0.72
CA ASP A 8 16.99 -40.23 -0.55
C ASP A 8 18.29 -39.41 -0.73
N LEU A 9 18.26 -38.11 -0.34
CA LEU A 9 19.48 -37.28 -0.34
C LEU A 9 20.51 -37.74 0.70
N ALA A 10 20.07 -38.22 1.86
CA ALA A 10 20.95 -38.75 2.89
C ALA A 10 21.70 -39.99 2.36
N GLU A 11 21.00 -40.88 1.67
CA GLU A 11 21.58 -42.08 1.05
C GLU A 11 22.57 -41.70 -0.07
N LEU A 12 22.18 -40.83 -1.01
CA LEU A 12 23.03 -40.37 -2.11
C LEU A 12 24.28 -39.60 -1.65
N SER A 13 24.20 -38.88 -0.56
CA SER A 13 25.33 -38.10 -0.04
C SER A 13 26.21 -38.85 0.95
N GLY A 14 25.71 -39.97 1.52
CA GLY A 14 26.41 -40.79 2.53
C GLY A 14 26.40 -40.15 3.92
N VAL A 15 25.41 -39.31 4.23
CA VAL A 15 25.29 -38.63 5.53
C VAL A 15 23.90 -38.84 6.13
N SER A 16 23.71 -38.49 7.41
CA SER A 16 22.41 -38.62 8.04
C SER A 16 21.41 -37.57 7.53
N ALA A 17 20.14 -37.89 7.53
CA ALA A 17 19.07 -36.91 7.16
C ALA A 17 19.10 -35.64 8.02
N SER A 18 19.56 -35.73 9.27
CA SER A 18 19.74 -34.59 10.15
C SER A 18 20.89 -33.66 9.70
N ALA A 19 21.98 -34.25 9.16
CA ALA A 19 23.09 -33.49 8.58
C ALA A 19 22.67 -32.84 7.25
N VAL A 20 21.95 -33.55 6.38
CA VAL A 20 21.35 -32.96 5.17
C VAL A 20 20.45 -31.78 5.51
N SER A 21 19.54 -31.94 6.48
CA SER A 21 18.66 -30.87 6.96
C SER A 21 19.45 -29.67 7.47
N ALA A 22 20.51 -29.89 8.26
CA ALA A 22 21.33 -28.80 8.78
C ALA A 22 22.08 -28.05 7.66
N ILE A 23 22.54 -28.75 6.64
CA ILE A 23 23.21 -28.17 5.48
C ILE A 23 22.26 -27.32 4.67
N LEU A 24 21.15 -27.89 4.24
CA LEU A 24 20.17 -27.22 3.41
C LEU A 24 19.49 -26.02 4.08
N ASN A 25 19.39 -26.01 5.42
CA ASN A 25 18.88 -24.87 6.20
C ASN A 25 19.99 -23.89 6.64
N GLY A 26 21.20 -23.95 6.11
CA GLY A 26 22.29 -23.02 6.41
C GLY A 26 22.93 -23.17 7.81
N ASN A 27 22.50 -24.15 8.60
CA ASN A 27 22.94 -24.38 9.99
C ASN A 27 24.20 -25.26 10.11
N TRP A 28 24.84 -25.58 8.99
CA TRP A 28 25.99 -26.51 8.95
C TRP A 28 27.19 -26.02 9.77
N LYS A 29 27.45 -24.67 9.77
CA LYS A 29 28.53 -24.10 10.59
C LYS A 29 28.27 -24.31 12.10
N LYS A 30 27.05 -24.05 12.57
CA LYS A 30 26.62 -24.28 13.96
C LYS A 30 26.73 -25.74 14.36
N ARG A 31 26.55 -26.66 13.41
CA ARG A 31 26.67 -28.11 13.61
C ARG A 31 28.07 -28.66 13.35
N ARG A 32 29.09 -27.80 13.15
CA ARG A 32 30.48 -28.17 12.87
C ARG A 32 30.63 -29.11 11.66
N ILE A 33 29.80 -28.96 10.66
CA ILE A 33 29.89 -29.70 9.37
C ILE A 33 30.87 -28.94 8.49
N SER A 34 31.73 -29.66 7.77
CA SER A 34 32.75 -29.06 6.88
C SER A 34 32.12 -28.41 5.66
N ALA A 35 32.73 -27.31 5.17
CA ALA A 35 32.28 -26.63 3.94
C ALA A 35 32.24 -27.60 2.73
N LYS A 36 33.24 -28.43 2.58
CA LYS A 36 33.32 -29.42 1.51
C LYS A 36 32.13 -30.39 1.50
N LEU A 37 31.66 -30.82 2.69
CA LEU A 37 30.49 -31.67 2.82
C LEU A 37 29.20 -30.90 2.56
N ALA A 38 29.12 -29.65 3.00
CA ALA A 38 27.97 -28.80 2.70
C ALA A 38 27.80 -28.57 1.20
N GLU A 39 28.88 -28.24 0.49
CA GLU A 39 28.85 -28.07 -0.97
C GLU A 39 28.45 -29.38 -1.70
N LYS A 40 28.99 -30.55 -1.28
CA LYS A 40 28.61 -31.84 -1.85
C LYS A 40 27.11 -32.10 -1.75
N VAL A 41 26.54 -31.92 -0.56
CA VAL A 41 25.11 -32.17 -0.32
C VAL A 41 24.22 -31.16 -1.06
N THR A 42 24.60 -29.89 -1.09
CA THR A 42 23.87 -28.85 -1.83
C THR A 42 23.84 -29.18 -3.33
N ARG A 43 24.97 -29.53 -3.91
CA ARG A 43 25.07 -29.95 -5.34
C ARG A 43 24.18 -31.14 -5.63
N ILE A 44 24.22 -32.20 -4.81
CA ILE A 44 23.36 -33.39 -4.99
C ILE A 44 21.88 -32.98 -4.92
N ALA A 45 21.51 -32.12 -3.99
CA ALA A 45 20.12 -31.62 -3.86
C ALA A 45 19.68 -30.88 -5.13
N GLU A 46 20.54 -30.01 -5.68
CA GLU A 46 20.29 -29.29 -6.93
C GLU A 46 20.15 -30.23 -8.15
N GLU A 47 21.11 -31.16 -8.32
CA GLU A 47 21.10 -32.15 -9.39
C GLU A 47 19.85 -33.05 -9.37
N GLN A 48 19.35 -33.34 -8.18
CA GLN A 48 18.14 -34.13 -7.97
C GLN A 48 16.83 -33.31 -7.99
N GLY A 49 16.91 -31.99 -8.17
CA GLY A 49 15.74 -31.10 -8.13
C GLY A 49 15.01 -31.10 -6.76
N TYR A 50 15.75 -31.35 -5.68
CA TYR A 50 15.15 -31.38 -4.33
C TYR A 50 14.81 -29.98 -3.85
N ALA A 51 13.53 -29.73 -3.58
CA ALA A 51 13.07 -28.55 -2.86
C ALA A 51 12.86 -28.88 -1.39
N ILE A 52 13.41 -28.05 -0.50
CA ILE A 52 13.21 -28.19 0.95
C ILE A 52 11.70 -28.21 1.25
N ASN A 53 11.24 -29.27 1.90
CA ASN A 53 9.87 -29.34 2.36
C ASN A 53 9.71 -28.42 3.60
N ARG A 54 9.32 -27.17 3.35
CA ARG A 54 9.10 -26.18 4.40
C ARG A 54 7.99 -26.59 5.37
N GLN A 55 6.95 -27.32 4.92
CA GLN A 55 5.89 -27.84 5.80
C GLN A 55 6.45 -28.74 6.89
N ALA A 56 7.39 -29.63 6.57
CA ALA A 56 8.04 -30.47 7.58
C ALA A 56 8.97 -29.65 8.53
N SER A 57 9.45 -28.50 8.11
CA SER A 57 10.25 -27.59 8.96
C SER A 57 9.35 -26.77 9.89
N MET A 58 8.17 -26.34 9.42
CA MET A 58 7.17 -25.59 10.21
C MET A 58 6.69 -26.36 11.43
N LEU A 59 6.51 -27.69 11.32
CA LEU A 59 6.12 -28.55 12.44
C LEU A 59 7.14 -28.55 13.61
N ARG A 60 8.39 -28.14 13.36
CA ARG A 60 9.46 -28.09 14.36
C ARG A 60 9.73 -26.70 14.90
N SER A 61 9.53 -25.64 14.08
CA SER A 61 9.94 -24.27 14.43
C SER A 61 8.79 -23.40 14.97
N LYS A 62 7.53 -23.84 14.87
CA LYS A 62 6.32 -23.05 15.12
C LYS A 62 6.22 -21.75 14.28
N LYS A 63 7.10 -21.55 13.30
CA LYS A 63 7.10 -20.42 12.37
C LYS A 63 7.02 -20.94 10.94
N SER A 64 6.18 -20.33 10.14
CA SER A 64 6.00 -20.68 8.73
C SER A 64 7.04 -20.01 7.83
N HIS A 65 7.59 -18.89 8.26
CA HIS A 65 8.34 -17.96 7.44
C HIS A 65 7.53 -17.44 6.24
N VAL A 66 6.22 -17.35 6.40
CA VAL A 66 5.29 -16.79 5.43
C VAL A 66 4.67 -15.53 6.01
N ILE A 67 4.63 -14.46 5.23
CA ILE A 67 4.00 -13.20 5.60
C ILE A 67 2.92 -12.84 4.59
N GLY A 68 1.74 -12.44 5.07
CA GLY A 68 0.62 -12.06 4.22
C GLY A 68 0.47 -10.55 4.10
N MET A 69 0.06 -10.09 2.93
CA MET A 69 -0.40 -8.71 2.72
C MET A 69 -1.69 -8.73 1.89
N ILE A 70 -2.73 -8.04 2.36
CA ILE A 70 -3.84 -7.66 1.50
C ILE A 70 -3.59 -6.26 0.94
N ILE A 71 -4.00 -6.05 -0.33
CA ILE A 71 -3.79 -4.78 -1.03
C ILE A 71 -5.02 -4.43 -1.87
N PRO A 72 -5.41 -3.14 -1.98
CA PRO A 72 -6.63 -2.77 -2.69
C PRO A 72 -6.55 -2.97 -4.21
N LYS A 73 -5.41 -2.61 -4.83
CA LYS A 73 -5.22 -2.63 -6.28
C LYS A 73 -3.75 -2.81 -6.65
N TYR A 74 -3.47 -3.53 -7.73
CA TYR A 74 -2.13 -3.62 -8.32
C TYR A 74 -1.86 -2.53 -9.36
N ASP A 75 -2.90 -2.04 -10.04
CA ASP A 75 -2.82 -1.08 -11.14
C ASP A 75 -2.76 0.39 -10.68
N ASN A 76 -2.62 0.62 -9.39
CA ASN A 76 -2.32 1.93 -8.82
C ASN A 76 -0.85 1.98 -8.39
N ARG A 77 -0.10 2.97 -8.88
CA ARG A 77 1.35 3.08 -8.64
C ARG A 77 1.71 3.09 -7.16
N TYR A 78 0.97 3.81 -6.32
CA TYR A 78 1.20 3.85 -4.87
C TYR A 78 1.14 2.45 -4.25
N PHE A 79 0.05 1.70 -4.51
CA PHE A 79 -0.09 0.35 -3.99
C PHE A 79 0.86 -0.65 -4.67
N GLY A 80 1.19 -0.44 -5.95
CA GLY A 80 2.20 -1.23 -6.66
C GLY A 80 3.58 -1.09 -6.00
N SER A 81 3.99 0.14 -5.68
CA SER A 81 5.26 0.40 -4.99
C SER A 81 5.30 -0.20 -3.57
N ILE A 82 4.17 -0.16 -2.85
CA ILE A 82 4.03 -0.84 -1.55
C ILE A 82 4.25 -2.36 -1.71
N ALA A 83 3.59 -2.99 -2.70
CA ALA A 83 3.72 -4.42 -2.92
C ALA A 83 5.15 -4.82 -3.28
N GLU A 84 5.79 -4.09 -4.19
CA GLU A 84 7.18 -4.32 -4.62
C GLU A 84 8.17 -4.22 -3.45
N ARG A 85 8.08 -3.13 -2.69
CA ARG A 85 8.96 -2.90 -1.54
C ARG A 85 8.71 -3.93 -0.41
N PHE A 86 7.47 -4.27 -0.16
CA PHE A 86 7.12 -5.31 0.81
C PHE A 86 7.72 -6.68 0.44
N GLU A 87 7.63 -7.08 -0.83
CA GLU A 87 8.24 -8.32 -1.30
C GLU A 87 9.75 -8.33 -1.16
N GLU A 88 10.41 -7.22 -1.50
CA GLU A 88 11.86 -7.07 -1.36
C GLU A 88 12.28 -7.25 0.10
N MET A 89 11.69 -6.48 1.02
CA MET A 89 12.01 -6.50 2.46
C MET A 89 11.67 -7.84 3.13
N ALA A 90 10.60 -8.51 2.68
CA ALA A 90 10.26 -9.86 3.16
C ALA A 90 11.32 -10.88 2.73
N ARG A 91 11.75 -10.83 1.45
CA ARG A 91 12.81 -11.73 0.93
C ARG A 91 14.15 -11.54 1.62
N GLU A 92 14.56 -10.29 1.91
CA GLU A 92 15.77 -9.98 2.68
C GLU A 92 15.76 -10.64 4.06
N ARG A 93 14.58 -10.82 4.66
CA ARG A 93 14.37 -11.49 5.96
C ARG A 93 14.13 -12.99 5.86
N GLY A 94 14.24 -13.57 4.65
CA GLY A 94 13.96 -14.98 4.41
C GLY A 94 12.50 -15.38 4.56
N LEU A 95 11.58 -14.40 4.51
CA LEU A 95 10.14 -14.62 4.52
C LEU A 95 9.61 -14.83 3.10
N LEU A 96 8.57 -15.65 2.97
CA LEU A 96 7.79 -15.81 1.75
C LEU A 96 6.60 -14.86 1.77
N PRO A 97 6.55 -13.81 0.94
CA PRO A 97 5.39 -12.93 0.88
C PRO A 97 4.24 -13.58 0.10
N ILE A 98 3.01 -13.44 0.61
CA ILE A 98 1.76 -13.74 -0.09
C ILE A 98 0.97 -12.44 -0.18
N ILE A 99 0.75 -11.93 -1.38
CA ILE A 99 -0.01 -10.70 -1.60
C ILE A 99 -1.32 -11.02 -2.32
N THR A 100 -2.44 -10.48 -1.82
CA THR A 100 -3.76 -10.69 -2.41
C THR A 100 -4.46 -9.36 -2.64
N CYS A 101 -4.90 -9.14 -3.90
CA CYS A 101 -5.66 -7.96 -4.28
C CYS A 101 -7.14 -8.12 -3.92
N THR A 102 -7.68 -7.19 -3.14
CA THR A 102 -9.04 -7.25 -2.59
C THR A 102 -10.05 -6.34 -3.31
N ARG A 103 -9.57 -5.43 -4.18
CA ARG A 103 -10.39 -4.46 -4.91
C ARG A 103 -11.27 -3.58 -4.00
N ARG A 104 -10.84 -3.34 -2.76
CA ARG A 104 -11.62 -2.64 -1.71
C ARG A 104 -13.00 -3.27 -1.45
N ARG A 105 -13.11 -4.59 -1.60
CA ARG A 105 -14.33 -5.34 -1.32
C ARG A 105 -14.18 -6.05 0.03
N PRO A 106 -15.00 -5.69 1.03
CA PRO A 106 -14.88 -6.23 2.40
C PRO A 106 -14.96 -7.76 2.46
N GLU A 107 -15.77 -8.37 1.58
CA GLU A 107 -15.88 -9.83 1.49
C GLU A 107 -14.58 -10.49 1.01
N LEU A 108 -13.90 -9.88 0.01
CA LEU A 108 -12.61 -10.38 -0.49
C LEU A 108 -11.47 -10.14 0.51
N GLU A 109 -11.53 -9.07 1.30
CA GLU A 109 -10.57 -8.83 2.38
C GLU A 109 -10.61 -9.95 3.42
N ILE A 110 -11.82 -10.32 3.86
CA ILE A 110 -12.03 -11.42 4.82
C ILE A 110 -11.63 -12.77 4.23
N GLU A 111 -12.01 -13.05 2.98
CA GLU A 111 -11.65 -14.29 2.28
C GLU A 111 -10.13 -14.44 2.16
N ALA A 112 -9.44 -13.39 1.70
CA ALA A 112 -7.99 -13.38 1.56
C ALA A 112 -7.28 -13.64 2.89
N VAL A 113 -7.71 -12.97 3.97
CA VAL A 113 -7.12 -13.17 5.29
C VAL A 113 -7.38 -14.58 5.81
N LYS A 114 -8.59 -15.13 5.67
CA LYS A 114 -8.87 -16.53 6.04
C LYS A 114 -7.98 -17.51 5.28
N ALA A 115 -7.75 -17.29 3.98
CA ALA A 115 -6.82 -18.09 3.19
C ALA A 115 -5.38 -17.98 3.73
N MET A 116 -4.89 -16.77 4.03
CA MET A 116 -3.57 -16.56 4.63
C MET A 116 -3.43 -17.27 5.98
N LEU A 117 -4.44 -17.19 6.84
CA LEU A 117 -4.46 -17.89 8.12
C LEU A 117 -4.42 -19.41 7.95
N SER A 118 -5.10 -19.96 6.94
CA SER A 118 -5.02 -21.41 6.63
C SER A 118 -3.62 -21.85 6.18
N TRP A 119 -2.84 -20.93 5.61
CA TRP A 119 -1.41 -21.13 5.27
C TRP A 119 -0.47 -20.84 6.45
N GLN A 120 -1.04 -20.56 7.64
CA GLN A 120 -0.28 -20.31 8.87
C GLN A 120 0.74 -19.18 8.73
N VAL A 121 0.36 -18.05 8.10
CA VAL A 121 1.23 -16.88 8.01
C VAL A 121 1.67 -16.41 9.39
N ASP A 122 2.90 -15.95 9.52
CA ASP A 122 3.45 -15.44 10.78
C ASP A 122 2.94 -14.03 11.11
N TRP A 123 2.61 -13.24 10.07
CA TRP A 123 2.07 -11.88 10.16
C TRP A 123 1.12 -11.57 9.02
N VAL A 124 0.20 -10.64 9.26
CA VAL A 124 -0.66 -10.05 8.20
C VAL A 124 -0.47 -8.53 8.17
N VAL A 125 -0.19 -7.98 6.99
CA VAL A 125 -0.21 -6.53 6.74
C VAL A 125 -1.52 -6.18 6.02
N ALA A 126 -2.38 -5.42 6.70
CA ALA A 126 -3.68 -5.01 6.16
C ALA A 126 -3.55 -3.64 5.49
N THR A 127 -3.22 -3.63 4.18
CA THR A 127 -3.00 -2.40 3.44
C THR A 127 -4.30 -1.86 2.87
N GLY A 128 -4.66 -0.63 3.21
CA GLY A 128 -5.84 0.08 2.70
C GLY A 128 -7.14 -0.70 2.89
N ALA A 129 -7.25 -1.49 3.96
CA ALA A 129 -8.41 -2.31 4.26
C ALA A 129 -9.64 -1.45 4.56
N THR A 130 -10.80 -1.85 4.08
CA THR A 130 -12.06 -1.13 4.28
C THR A 130 -12.47 -1.06 5.76
N ASN A 131 -12.17 -2.12 6.51
CA ASN A 131 -12.35 -2.18 7.96
C ASN A 131 -11.14 -2.88 8.60
N PRO A 132 -10.08 -2.13 8.95
CA PRO A 132 -8.86 -2.67 9.54
C PRO A 132 -9.09 -3.44 10.84
N ASP A 133 -10.01 -2.97 11.70
CA ASP A 133 -10.30 -3.61 12.97
C ASP A 133 -10.96 -4.97 12.80
N LYS A 134 -11.79 -5.16 11.78
CA LYS A 134 -12.38 -6.46 11.47
C LYS A 134 -11.31 -7.47 11.03
N ILE A 135 -10.31 -7.02 10.26
CA ILE A 135 -9.16 -7.85 9.87
C ILE A 135 -8.31 -8.18 11.10
N SER A 136 -7.99 -7.18 11.91
CA SER A 136 -7.20 -7.36 13.14
C SER A 136 -7.86 -8.33 14.11
N ALA A 137 -9.17 -8.20 14.33
CA ALA A 137 -9.93 -9.12 15.21
C ALA A 137 -9.90 -10.57 14.70
N LEU A 138 -10.03 -10.77 13.38
CA LEU A 138 -9.97 -12.10 12.78
C LEU A 138 -8.59 -12.74 12.96
N CYS A 139 -7.51 -11.97 12.76
CA CYS A 139 -6.14 -12.43 12.95
C CYS A 139 -5.83 -12.72 14.41
N GLN A 140 -6.27 -11.87 15.36
CA GLN A 140 -6.11 -12.07 16.79
C GLN A 140 -6.76 -13.37 17.27
N GLN A 141 -7.96 -13.71 16.79
CA GLN A 141 -8.63 -14.98 17.10
C GLN A 141 -7.80 -16.19 16.66
N ALA A 142 -7.03 -16.06 15.59
CA ALA A 142 -6.13 -17.09 15.08
C ALA A 142 -4.72 -17.04 15.71
N GLY A 143 -4.44 -16.08 16.61
CA GLY A 143 -3.12 -15.89 17.22
C GLY A 143 -2.08 -15.31 16.25
N VAL A 144 -2.50 -14.65 15.17
CA VAL A 144 -1.62 -14.05 14.16
C VAL A 144 -1.59 -12.53 14.35
N PRO A 145 -0.42 -11.92 14.58
CA PRO A 145 -0.29 -10.47 14.69
C PRO A 145 -0.54 -9.75 13.35
N THR A 146 -1.02 -8.52 13.44
CA THR A 146 -1.41 -7.70 12.28
C THR A 146 -0.82 -6.30 12.39
N VAL A 147 -0.43 -5.72 11.26
CA VAL A 147 -0.12 -4.28 11.10
C VAL A 147 -1.05 -3.68 10.05
N ASN A 148 -1.67 -2.57 10.39
CA ASN A 148 -2.45 -1.79 9.42
C ASN A 148 -1.53 -0.84 8.66
N LEU A 149 -1.66 -0.77 7.35
CA LEU A 149 -0.90 0.13 6.49
C LEU A 149 -1.85 0.97 5.65
N ASP A 150 -1.57 2.27 5.49
CA ASP A 150 -2.36 3.24 4.74
C ASP A 150 -3.64 3.69 5.47
N LEU A 151 -4.47 2.79 5.96
CA LEU A 151 -5.67 3.11 6.75
C LEU A 151 -5.52 2.60 8.19
N PRO A 152 -5.76 3.46 9.21
CA PRO A 152 -5.58 3.07 10.61
C PRO A 152 -6.75 2.25 11.15
N GLY A 153 -6.43 1.39 12.11
CA GLY A 153 -7.38 0.71 12.99
C GLY A 153 -7.07 0.99 14.46
N SER A 154 -7.91 0.48 15.37
CA SER A 154 -7.77 0.63 16.82
C SER A 154 -7.24 -0.63 17.51
N LEU A 155 -7.28 -1.79 16.86
CA LEU A 155 -6.92 -3.08 17.45
C LEU A 155 -5.47 -3.53 17.18
N SER A 156 -4.81 -2.92 16.21
CA SER A 156 -3.44 -3.25 15.82
C SER A 156 -2.65 -1.99 15.49
N PRO A 157 -1.30 -2.03 15.53
CA PRO A 157 -0.47 -0.88 15.15
C PRO A 157 -0.79 -0.45 13.72
N SER A 158 -0.69 0.84 13.48
CA SER A 158 -1.04 1.44 12.19
C SER A 158 0.07 2.37 11.70
N VAL A 159 0.50 2.18 10.46
CA VAL A 159 1.45 3.05 9.76
C VAL A 159 0.69 3.77 8.65
N ILE A 160 0.67 5.10 8.70
CA ILE A 160 -0.08 5.96 7.78
C ILE A 160 0.79 7.12 7.29
N SER A 161 0.40 7.75 6.20
CA SER A 161 1.02 9.00 5.74
C SER A 161 0.43 10.21 6.47
N ASP A 162 1.18 11.32 6.52
CA ASP A 162 0.66 12.65 6.92
C ASP A 162 -0.32 13.19 5.88
N ASN A 163 -1.54 12.66 5.92
CA ASN A 163 -2.61 13.05 5.03
C ASN A 163 -3.05 14.51 5.23
N TYR A 164 -3.09 14.95 6.49
CA TYR A 164 -3.49 16.31 6.85
C TYR A 164 -2.48 17.35 6.38
N GLY A 165 -1.22 17.23 6.80
CA GLY A 165 -0.18 18.21 6.45
C GLY A 165 0.10 18.21 4.95
N GLY A 166 0.08 17.02 4.30
CA GLY A 166 0.19 16.89 2.85
C GLY A 166 -0.88 17.64 2.10
N ALA A 167 -2.14 17.42 2.47
CA ALA A 167 -3.27 18.09 1.82
C ALA A 167 -3.29 19.59 2.08
N LYS A 168 -2.97 20.03 3.30
CA LYS A 168 -2.90 21.44 3.64
C LYS A 168 -1.87 22.20 2.80
N ALA A 169 -0.64 21.66 2.69
CA ALA A 169 0.40 22.31 1.91
C ALA A 169 0.11 22.27 0.39
N LEU A 170 -0.43 21.16 -0.13
CA LEU A 170 -0.85 21.09 -1.52
C LEU A 170 -1.94 22.13 -1.82
N THR A 171 -2.92 22.28 -0.93
CA THR A 171 -3.99 23.26 -1.06
C THR A 171 -3.45 24.69 -1.13
N HIS A 172 -2.49 25.05 -0.27
CA HIS A 172 -1.83 26.36 -0.35
C HIS A 172 -1.14 26.59 -1.70
N LYS A 173 -0.46 25.58 -2.25
CA LYS A 173 0.16 25.69 -3.57
C LYS A 173 -0.88 25.94 -4.67
N ILE A 174 -1.97 25.19 -4.68
CA ILE A 174 -3.04 25.35 -5.68
C ILE A 174 -3.67 26.73 -5.55
N LEU A 175 -3.96 27.20 -4.33
CA LEU A 175 -4.53 28.53 -4.07
C LEU A 175 -3.59 29.65 -4.57
N ALA A 176 -2.29 29.56 -4.30
CA ALA A 176 -1.29 30.52 -4.78
C ALA A 176 -1.21 30.52 -6.30
N ASN A 177 -1.22 29.33 -6.94
CA ASN A 177 -1.20 29.20 -8.39
C ASN A 177 -2.50 29.75 -9.02
N SER A 178 -3.66 29.49 -8.39
CA SER A 178 -4.94 30.02 -8.81
C SER A 178 -4.99 31.54 -8.75
N ALA A 179 -4.62 32.12 -7.62
CA ALA A 179 -4.58 33.59 -7.46
C ALA A 179 -3.66 34.26 -8.50
N ARG A 180 -2.50 33.66 -8.79
CA ARG A 180 -1.58 34.18 -9.81
C ARG A 180 -2.16 34.13 -11.22
N ARG A 181 -2.88 33.04 -11.59
CA ARG A 181 -3.43 32.84 -12.92
C ARG A 181 -4.76 33.56 -13.15
N ARG A 182 -5.60 33.66 -12.12
CA ARG A 182 -6.96 34.20 -12.20
C ARG A 182 -7.08 35.64 -11.73
N GLY A 183 -6.06 36.14 -11.02
CA GLY A 183 -6.06 37.50 -10.46
C GLY A 183 -6.89 37.67 -9.17
N GLU A 184 -7.52 36.61 -8.70
CA GLU A 184 -8.33 36.62 -7.47
C GLU A 184 -8.10 35.34 -6.65
N LEU A 185 -8.31 35.44 -5.36
CA LEU A 185 -8.23 34.33 -4.42
C LEU A 185 -9.66 33.83 -4.15
N ALA A 186 -9.96 32.61 -4.54
CA ALA A 186 -11.29 32.01 -4.40
C ALA A 186 -11.21 30.52 -4.01
N PRO A 187 -12.31 29.96 -3.43
CA PRO A 187 -12.32 28.57 -2.98
C PRO A 187 -12.11 27.58 -4.12
N LEU A 188 -11.31 26.54 -3.87
CA LEU A 188 -11.05 25.44 -4.78
C LEU A 188 -12.18 24.40 -4.74
N THR A 189 -12.15 23.48 -5.70
CA THR A 189 -12.97 22.27 -5.71
C THR A 189 -12.13 21.07 -5.26
N PHE A 190 -12.62 20.31 -4.28
CA PHE A 190 -12.06 19.03 -3.87
C PHE A 190 -12.75 17.89 -4.61
N ILE A 191 -12.00 16.93 -5.16
CA ILE A 191 -12.59 15.80 -5.86
C ILE A 191 -11.90 14.46 -5.58
N GLY A 192 -12.72 13.42 -5.41
CA GLY A 192 -12.30 12.03 -5.21
C GLY A 192 -12.31 11.60 -3.75
N GLY A 193 -12.08 10.32 -3.55
CA GLY A 193 -12.10 9.68 -2.23
C GLY A 193 -13.50 9.46 -1.67
N ARG A 194 -13.55 8.91 -0.46
CA ARG A 194 -14.78 8.69 0.32
C ARG A 194 -14.68 9.48 1.61
N SER A 195 -15.65 10.33 1.89
CA SER A 195 -15.68 11.10 3.14
C SER A 195 -15.71 10.25 4.42
N SER A 196 -16.09 8.99 4.31
CA SER A 196 -16.12 8.03 5.42
C SER A 196 -14.77 7.39 5.73
N ASP A 197 -13.78 7.48 4.87
CA ASP A 197 -12.46 6.91 5.15
C ASP A 197 -11.51 7.95 5.77
N HIS A 198 -10.60 7.46 6.60
CA HIS A 198 -9.67 8.28 7.36
C HIS A 198 -8.84 9.20 6.47
N ASN A 199 -8.26 8.68 5.38
CA ASN A 199 -7.35 9.45 4.53
C ASN A 199 -8.07 10.62 3.86
N THR A 200 -9.26 10.37 3.31
CA THR A 200 -10.08 11.44 2.71
C THR A 200 -10.51 12.48 3.75
N SER A 201 -10.91 12.03 4.96
CA SER A 201 -11.30 12.92 6.05
C SER A 201 -10.15 13.84 6.48
N GLU A 202 -8.95 13.32 6.65
CA GLU A 202 -7.77 14.10 7.01
C GLU A 202 -7.33 15.05 5.88
N ARG A 203 -7.40 14.60 4.63
CA ARG A 203 -7.13 15.45 3.46
C ARG A 203 -8.15 16.59 3.35
N LEU A 204 -9.43 16.31 3.57
CA LEU A 204 -10.48 17.34 3.63
C LEU A 204 -10.24 18.32 4.78
N ARG A 205 -9.84 17.85 5.95
CA ARG A 205 -9.50 18.71 7.08
C ARG A 205 -8.36 19.67 6.73
N GLY A 206 -7.27 19.15 6.13
CA GLY A 206 -6.16 19.98 5.65
C GLY A 206 -6.57 20.97 4.56
N PHE A 207 -7.42 20.53 3.63
CA PHE A 207 -8.00 21.38 2.58
C PHE A 207 -8.82 22.54 3.15
N HIS A 208 -9.71 22.29 4.10
CA HIS A 208 -10.51 23.32 4.75
C HIS A 208 -9.66 24.30 5.57
N ASP A 209 -8.67 23.79 6.30
CA ASP A 209 -7.81 24.62 7.14
C ASP A 209 -6.95 25.56 6.32
N ALA A 210 -6.41 25.11 5.18
CA ALA A 210 -5.67 25.97 4.26
C ALA A 210 -6.52 27.12 3.71
N HIS A 211 -7.79 26.87 3.39
CA HIS A 211 -8.72 27.91 2.96
C HIS A 211 -9.03 28.89 4.11
N ARG A 212 -9.30 28.38 5.30
CA ARG A 212 -9.63 29.19 6.48
C ARG A 212 -8.48 30.13 6.87
N GLU A 213 -7.23 29.70 6.75
CA GLU A 213 -6.04 30.53 7.01
C GLU A 213 -5.93 31.74 6.06
N LEU A 214 -6.54 31.66 4.88
CA LEU A 214 -6.62 32.75 3.91
C LEU A 214 -7.97 33.49 3.93
N GLY A 215 -8.79 33.25 4.96
CA GLY A 215 -10.10 33.89 5.10
C GLY A 215 -11.17 33.38 4.13
N LEU A 216 -10.95 32.24 3.49
CA LEU A 216 -11.90 31.66 2.54
C LEU A 216 -12.82 30.64 3.21
N SER A 217 -14.10 30.64 2.80
CA SER A 217 -15.07 29.60 3.15
C SER A 217 -15.30 28.71 1.94
N VAL A 218 -15.17 27.40 2.10
CA VAL A 218 -15.41 26.41 1.03
C VAL A 218 -16.89 26.03 1.00
N PRO A 219 -17.63 26.32 -0.06
CA PRO A 219 -19.01 25.85 -0.21
C PRO A 219 -19.08 24.32 -0.21
N GLN A 220 -20.11 23.74 0.39
CA GLN A 220 -20.33 22.29 0.39
C GLN A 220 -20.40 21.72 -1.04
N ALA A 221 -20.96 22.49 -1.99
CA ALA A 221 -21.04 22.12 -3.40
C ALA A 221 -19.66 21.95 -4.09
N ASN A 222 -18.57 22.44 -3.47
CA ASN A 222 -17.21 22.24 -3.96
C ASN A 222 -16.55 20.96 -3.42
N ILE A 223 -17.24 20.19 -2.58
CA ILE A 223 -16.71 18.93 -2.05
C ILE A 223 -17.38 17.76 -2.76
N LEU A 224 -16.63 17.14 -3.66
CA LEU A 224 -17.10 16.03 -4.52
C LEU A 224 -16.34 14.77 -4.14
N ALA A 225 -16.95 13.86 -3.37
CA ALA A 225 -16.33 12.64 -2.87
C ALA A 225 -17.00 11.36 -3.43
N PRO A 226 -16.99 11.12 -4.78
CA PRO A 226 -17.71 10.03 -5.42
C PRO A 226 -17.02 8.64 -5.26
N GLY A 227 -15.96 8.55 -4.48
CA GLY A 227 -15.18 7.33 -4.29
C GLY A 227 -13.89 7.30 -5.13
N TYR A 228 -13.24 6.12 -5.12
CA TYR A 228 -11.99 5.88 -5.86
C TYR A 228 -12.27 5.19 -7.21
N SER A 229 -13.00 5.89 -8.09
CA SER A 229 -13.32 5.40 -9.44
C SER A 229 -13.22 6.55 -10.43
N LYS A 230 -12.44 6.35 -11.50
CA LYS A 230 -12.31 7.34 -12.58
C LYS A 230 -13.66 7.68 -13.23
N GLY A 231 -14.52 6.68 -13.48
CA GLY A 231 -15.84 6.88 -14.05
C GLY A 231 -16.75 7.68 -13.14
N HIS A 232 -16.83 7.33 -11.85
CA HIS A 232 -17.66 8.10 -10.90
C HIS A 232 -17.19 9.55 -10.74
N VAL A 233 -15.87 9.80 -10.83
CA VAL A 233 -15.32 11.17 -10.82
C VAL A 233 -15.76 11.92 -12.07
N GLU A 234 -15.65 11.32 -13.24
CA GLU A 234 -16.05 11.88 -14.53
C GLU A 234 -17.55 12.22 -14.54
N ASP A 235 -18.40 11.25 -14.15
CA ASP A 235 -19.87 11.44 -14.05
C ASP A 235 -20.22 12.57 -13.09
N CYS A 236 -19.61 12.61 -11.91
CA CYS A 236 -19.86 13.62 -10.89
C CYS A 236 -19.46 15.03 -11.36
N LEU A 237 -18.35 15.16 -12.09
CA LEU A 237 -17.94 16.44 -12.70
C LEU A 237 -18.90 16.85 -13.81
N GLN A 238 -19.30 15.91 -14.65
CA GLN A 238 -20.27 16.14 -15.72
C GLN A 238 -21.62 16.62 -15.19
N GLU A 239 -22.15 15.96 -14.15
CA GLU A 239 -23.39 16.38 -13.49
C GLU A 239 -23.27 17.78 -12.87
N ARG A 240 -22.16 18.05 -12.18
CA ARG A 240 -21.98 19.31 -11.44
C ARG A 240 -21.75 20.51 -12.33
N PHE A 241 -21.03 20.34 -13.45
CA PHE A 241 -20.57 21.43 -14.32
C PHE A 241 -21.17 21.43 -15.73
N SER A 242 -22.16 20.55 -16.02
CA SER A 242 -22.82 20.49 -17.35
C SER A 242 -23.66 21.70 -17.69
N SER A 243 -24.20 22.41 -16.70
CA SER A 243 -25.12 23.54 -16.90
C SER A 243 -24.46 24.91 -16.79
N GLU A 244 -23.24 25.01 -16.31
CA GLU A 244 -22.52 26.26 -16.14
C GLU A 244 -21.10 26.13 -16.69
N LYS A 245 -20.70 27.03 -17.59
CA LYS A 245 -19.28 27.31 -17.86
C LYS A 245 -18.64 28.00 -16.63
N THR A 246 -18.87 27.44 -15.45
CA THR A 246 -18.30 27.97 -14.21
C THR A 246 -16.80 27.77 -14.28
N LEU A 247 -16.07 28.86 -14.34
CA LEU A 247 -14.59 28.84 -14.30
C LEU A 247 -14.17 28.21 -12.97
N LEU A 248 -13.71 26.96 -13.05
CA LEU A 248 -13.08 26.30 -11.90
C LEU A 248 -11.84 27.10 -11.48
N GLN A 249 -11.83 27.60 -10.28
CA GLN A 249 -10.70 28.39 -9.75
C GLN A 249 -9.46 27.52 -9.60
N GLY A 250 -9.63 26.28 -9.16
CA GLY A 250 -8.61 25.25 -9.08
C GLY A 250 -9.19 23.96 -8.50
N ILE A 251 -8.47 22.87 -8.67
CA ILE A 251 -8.92 21.53 -8.28
C ILE A 251 -7.89 20.84 -7.39
N PHE A 252 -8.32 20.44 -6.19
CA PHE A 252 -7.62 19.49 -5.36
C PHE A 252 -8.11 18.08 -5.70
N VAL A 253 -7.22 17.20 -6.16
CA VAL A 253 -7.54 15.83 -6.52
C VAL A 253 -7.04 14.88 -5.43
N ASN A 254 -7.93 14.08 -4.87
CA ASN A 254 -7.64 13.24 -3.70
C ASN A 254 -6.69 12.06 -3.99
N SER A 255 -6.57 11.62 -5.24
CA SER A 255 -5.69 10.49 -5.62
C SER A 255 -5.46 10.44 -7.14
N THR A 256 -4.41 9.75 -7.57
CA THR A 256 -4.13 9.54 -9.00
C THR A 256 -5.24 8.80 -9.74
N ILE A 257 -6.00 7.92 -9.07
CA ILE A 257 -7.18 7.27 -9.65
C ILE A 257 -8.26 8.32 -9.99
N SER A 258 -8.46 9.28 -9.09
CA SER A 258 -9.41 10.38 -9.30
C SER A 258 -8.90 11.34 -10.37
N LEU A 259 -7.58 11.56 -10.45
CA LEU A 259 -6.95 12.41 -11.45
C LEU A 259 -7.23 11.94 -12.89
N GLU A 260 -7.21 10.63 -13.12
CA GLU A 260 -7.57 10.08 -14.45
C GLU A 260 -8.99 10.51 -14.87
N GLY A 261 -9.97 10.47 -13.97
CA GLY A 261 -11.33 10.92 -14.22
C GLY A 261 -11.42 12.44 -14.49
N VAL A 262 -10.68 13.24 -13.70
CA VAL A 262 -10.60 14.69 -13.89
C VAL A 262 -10.02 15.05 -15.27
N VAL A 263 -8.89 14.46 -15.65
CA VAL A 263 -8.22 14.73 -16.92
C VAL A 263 -9.11 14.32 -18.11
N ARG A 264 -9.80 13.19 -18.02
CA ARG A 264 -10.76 12.75 -19.05
C ARG A 264 -11.89 13.77 -19.22
N TRP A 265 -12.51 14.18 -18.11
CA TRP A 265 -13.57 15.16 -18.15
C TRP A 265 -13.09 16.51 -18.72
N LEU A 266 -11.93 17.03 -18.27
CA LEU A 266 -11.36 18.28 -18.80
C LEU A 266 -11.13 18.22 -20.32
N SER A 267 -10.64 17.07 -20.80
CA SER A 267 -10.45 16.84 -22.25
C SER A 267 -11.77 16.84 -23.01
N GLN A 268 -12.84 16.25 -22.47
CA GLN A 268 -14.17 16.21 -23.10
C GLN A 268 -14.82 17.59 -23.19
N VAL A 269 -14.65 18.43 -22.16
CA VAL A 269 -15.21 19.79 -22.15
C VAL A 269 -14.30 20.83 -22.83
N GLY A 270 -13.14 20.39 -23.36
CA GLY A 270 -12.22 21.23 -24.12
C GLY A 270 -11.36 22.17 -23.24
N LEU A 271 -11.32 21.98 -21.93
CA LEU A 271 -10.49 22.77 -21.02
C LEU A 271 -9.06 22.24 -21.01
N THR A 272 -8.25 22.66 -21.97
CA THR A 272 -6.85 22.20 -22.15
C THR A 272 -5.88 23.38 -22.18
N GLY A 273 -4.60 23.09 -21.94
CA GLY A 273 -3.55 24.12 -22.01
C GLY A 273 -3.76 25.25 -21.00
N SER A 274 -3.77 26.50 -21.45
CA SER A 274 -3.93 27.69 -20.58
C SER A 274 -5.31 27.85 -19.95
N GLU A 275 -6.35 27.20 -20.50
CA GLU A 275 -7.71 27.25 -19.97
C GLU A 275 -7.92 26.26 -18.83
N GLN A 276 -7.01 25.31 -18.68
CA GLN A 276 -7.06 24.32 -17.62
C GLN A 276 -6.94 24.97 -16.24
N PRO A 277 -7.80 24.60 -15.26
CA PRO A 277 -7.67 25.11 -13.90
C PRO A 277 -6.36 24.65 -13.27
N PRO A 278 -5.72 25.45 -12.40
CA PRO A 278 -4.63 24.99 -11.55
C PRO A 278 -5.04 23.75 -10.77
N MET A 279 -4.19 22.74 -10.74
CA MET A 279 -4.52 21.47 -10.08
C MET A 279 -3.40 20.98 -9.18
N GLY A 280 -3.80 20.24 -8.17
CA GLY A 280 -2.87 19.44 -7.38
C GLY A 280 -3.47 18.08 -7.08
N CYS A 281 -2.62 17.06 -7.01
CA CYS A 281 -3.02 15.68 -6.77
C CYS A 281 -2.28 15.10 -5.57
N PHE A 282 -3.02 14.47 -4.67
CA PHE A 282 -2.42 13.62 -3.66
C PHE A 282 -2.10 12.26 -4.32
N ASP A 283 -0.98 11.65 -3.96
CA ASP A 283 -0.25 10.60 -4.66
C ASP A 283 0.55 11.10 -5.87
N TRP A 284 1.67 10.45 -6.12
CA TRP A 284 2.59 10.81 -7.17
C TRP A 284 2.58 9.81 -8.33
N ASP A 285 2.59 10.35 -9.56
CA ASP A 285 2.79 9.57 -10.78
C ASP A 285 3.63 10.37 -11.80
N PRO A 286 4.81 9.86 -12.22
CA PRO A 286 5.69 10.56 -13.14
C PRO A 286 5.06 10.82 -14.51
N PHE A 287 4.06 10.05 -14.94
CA PHE A 287 3.36 10.29 -16.20
C PHE A 287 2.63 11.63 -16.24
N VAL A 288 2.25 12.18 -15.08
CA VAL A 288 1.57 13.47 -15.00
C VAL A 288 2.40 14.60 -15.62
N TYR A 289 3.72 14.57 -15.44
CA TYR A 289 4.62 15.55 -16.06
C TYR A 289 4.64 15.46 -17.60
N LEU A 290 4.34 14.29 -18.17
CA LEU A 290 4.31 14.09 -19.62
C LEU A 290 2.98 14.54 -20.25
N LEU A 291 1.94 14.78 -19.43
CA LEU A 291 0.65 15.27 -19.92
C LEU A 291 0.68 16.77 -20.26
N GLY A 292 1.82 17.45 -20.09
CA GLY A 292 1.95 18.88 -20.36
C GLY A 292 1.16 19.77 -19.41
N HIS A 293 0.71 19.22 -18.28
CA HIS A 293 -0.07 19.89 -17.26
C HIS A 293 0.80 20.21 -16.06
N ASP A 294 0.70 21.46 -15.60
CA ASP A 294 1.37 21.93 -14.39
C ASP A 294 0.52 21.50 -13.16
N ILE A 295 0.68 20.24 -12.78
CA ILE A 295 -0.04 19.63 -11.65
C ILE A 295 0.93 19.41 -10.49
N ASP A 296 0.71 20.12 -9.39
CA ASP A 296 1.45 19.87 -8.14
C ASP A 296 1.07 18.49 -7.57
N MET A 297 2.05 17.71 -7.15
CA MET A 297 1.79 16.38 -6.59
C MET A 297 2.43 16.22 -5.21
N VAL A 298 1.78 15.42 -4.36
CA VAL A 298 2.31 14.98 -3.07
C VAL A 298 2.70 13.52 -3.16
N GLN A 299 3.97 13.22 -2.95
CA GLN A 299 4.45 11.84 -2.88
C GLN A 299 4.37 11.33 -1.45
N GLN A 300 3.84 10.12 -1.27
CA GLN A 300 3.86 9.41 0.00
C GLN A 300 5.17 8.63 0.11
N ASP A 301 5.84 8.70 1.27
CA ASP A 301 7.11 8.02 1.53
C ASP A 301 6.88 6.52 1.78
N VAL A 302 6.69 5.76 0.69
CA VAL A 302 6.49 4.30 0.74
C VAL A 302 7.69 3.58 1.38
N PRO A 303 8.96 3.92 1.07
CA PRO A 303 10.10 3.33 1.77
C PRO A 303 10.02 3.48 3.29
N ALA A 304 9.84 4.68 3.80
CA ALA A 304 9.75 4.92 5.26
C ALA A 304 8.52 4.24 5.89
N MET A 305 7.40 4.17 5.17
CA MET A 305 6.21 3.44 5.63
C MET A 305 6.50 1.95 5.81
N LEU A 306 7.15 1.31 4.83
CA LEU A 306 7.50 -0.11 4.92
C LEU A 306 8.61 -0.37 5.95
N ASP A 307 9.58 0.52 6.10
CA ASP A 307 10.60 0.43 7.15
C ASP A 307 9.94 0.43 8.54
N ALA A 308 8.94 1.29 8.77
CA ALA A 308 8.16 1.31 10.00
C ALA A 308 7.35 0.00 10.21
N VAL A 309 6.71 -0.52 9.16
CA VAL A 309 5.98 -1.80 9.21
C VAL A 309 6.92 -2.94 9.60
N PHE A 310 8.06 -3.07 8.92
CA PHE A 310 9.00 -4.16 9.21
C PHE A 310 9.72 -3.98 10.55
N SER A 311 9.91 -2.74 11.04
CA SER A 311 10.40 -2.49 12.40
C SER A 311 9.45 -3.05 13.46
N ILE A 312 8.12 -2.92 13.28
CA ILE A 312 7.11 -3.54 14.15
C ILE A 312 7.19 -5.07 14.08
N ILE A 313 7.30 -5.62 12.87
CA ILE A 313 7.39 -7.07 12.64
C ILE A 313 8.66 -7.65 13.29
N ASP A 314 9.80 -6.98 13.11
CA ASP A 314 11.10 -7.42 13.65
C ASP A 314 11.14 -7.34 15.19
N ALA A 315 10.46 -6.35 15.78
CA ALA A 315 10.30 -6.24 17.24
C ALA A 315 9.43 -7.36 17.83
N GLY A 316 8.58 -7.98 17.02
CA GLY A 316 7.69 -9.06 17.46
C GLY A 316 6.55 -8.61 18.37
N GLU A 317 6.36 -7.33 18.56
CA GLU A 317 5.35 -6.74 19.44
C GLU A 317 4.35 -5.91 18.62
N ALA A 318 3.10 -6.32 18.68
CA ALA A 318 1.98 -5.58 18.10
C ALA A 318 1.36 -4.61 19.12
N SER A 319 2.17 -3.71 19.73
CA SER A 319 1.64 -2.66 20.59
C SER A 319 0.73 -1.73 19.78
N GLN A 320 -0.41 -1.35 20.35
CA GLN A 320 -1.33 -0.40 19.72
C GLN A 320 -0.65 0.97 19.62
N GLN A 321 -0.05 1.28 18.49
CA GLN A 321 0.57 2.57 18.19
C GLN A 321 0.20 3.02 16.79
N ARG A 322 0.12 4.32 16.60
CA ARG A 322 -0.06 4.95 15.31
C ARG A 322 1.21 5.69 14.95
N ILE A 323 1.80 5.31 13.82
CA ILE A 323 2.99 5.94 13.27
C ILE A 323 2.56 6.71 12.03
N GLU A 324 2.74 8.04 12.06
CA GLU A 324 2.46 8.92 10.94
C GLU A 324 3.78 9.29 10.26
N ILE A 325 3.88 8.94 8.97
CA ILE A 325 5.09 9.16 8.17
C ILE A 325 4.94 10.48 7.43
N PRO A 326 5.89 11.42 7.58
CA PRO A 326 5.93 12.63 6.76
C PRO A 326 5.97 12.26 5.27
N ARG A 327 5.54 13.21 4.45
CA ARG A 327 5.64 13.12 2.99
C ARG A 327 7.03 13.55 2.53
N ASP A 328 7.41 13.12 1.35
CA ASP A 328 8.53 13.68 0.57
C ASP A 328 8.15 14.99 -0.13
#